data_ec5147dbf384e6c2a67183b2dec0e7c6
#
_entry.id   ec5147dbf384e6c2a67183b2dec0e7c6
#
_cell.length_a   1.000
_cell.length_b   1.000
_cell.length_c   1.000
_cell.angle_alpha   90.00
_cell.angle_beta   90.00
_cell.angle_gamma   90.00
#
_symmetry.space_group_name_H-M   'P 1'
#
loop_
_entity.id
_entity.type
_entity.pdbx_description
1 polymer ?
#
loop_
_entity_poly.entity_id
_entity_poly.type
_entity_poly.pdbx_seq_one_letter_code
_entity_poly.pdbx_strand_id
1 'polypeptide(L)'
;MKQDNLTVLGEFLHKRDSIDPARVTPETSLEELRVDSLLLLEVLFEFEDRLGIKIPRDIRRPKTVGDLLEIVDRLQAGKGV
;
A
#
# COMPACT_ATOMS: atom_id res chain seq x y z
N MET A 1 4.91 -0.51 -19.32
CA MET A 1 5.38 0.49 -18.36
C MET A 1 4.95 0.09 -16.95
N LYS A 2 5.88 0.15 -16.01
CA LYS A 2 5.60 -0.28 -14.66
C LYS A 2 4.75 0.76 -13.93
N GLN A 3 3.64 0.30 -13.34
CA GLN A 3 2.78 1.20 -12.60
C GLN A 3 3.41 1.58 -11.26
N ASP A 4 3.33 2.86 -10.91
CA ASP A 4 3.85 3.35 -9.65
C ASP A 4 2.97 2.89 -8.49
N ASN A 5 3.57 2.20 -7.52
CA ASN A 5 2.82 1.68 -6.38
C ASN A 5 2.20 2.79 -5.53
N LEU A 6 2.85 3.94 -5.46
CA LEU A 6 2.26 5.09 -4.77
C LEU A 6 0.96 5.53 -5.43
N THR A 7 0.95 5.55 -6.76
CA THR A 7 -0.24 5.91 -7.52
C THR A 7 -1.36 4.89 -7.29
N VAL A 8 -1.01 3.61 -7.29
CA VAL A 8 -1.99 2.54 -7.03
C VAL A 8 -2.62 2.73 -5.65
N LEU A 9 -1.81 3.00 -4.65
CA LEU A 9 -2.31 3.21 -3.29
C LEU A 9 -3.22 4.44 -3.23
N GLY A 10 -2.80 5.53 -3.83
CA GLY A 10 -3.60 6.76 -3.85
C GLY A 10 -4.95 6.56 -4.51
N GLU A 11 -4.97 5.88 -5.65
CA GLU A 11 -6.22 5.60 -6.36
C GLU A 11 -7.15 4.73 -5.53
N PHE A 12 -6.59 3.70 -4.88
CA PHE A 12 -7.39 2.80 -4.06
C PHE A 12 -8.03 3.56 -2.90
N LEU A 13 -7.25 4.36 -2.19
CA LEU A 13 -7.76 5.11 -1.04
C LEU A 13 -8.78 6.17 -1.46
N HIS A 14 -8.59 6.77 -2.62
CA HIS A 14 -9.54 7.74 -3.14
C HIS A 14 -10.89 7.08 -3.45
N LYS A 15 -10.86 5.95 -4.11
CA LYS A 15 -12.09 5.21 -4.44
C LYS A 15 -12.78 4.66 -3.20
N ARG A 16 -11.99 4.17 -2.26
CA ARG A 16 -12.53 3.47 -1.10
C ARG A 16 -13.10 4.43 -0.07
N ASP A 17 -12.35 5.48 0.25
CA ASP A 17 -12.71 6.38 1.35
C ASP A 17 -12.64 7.85 0.98
N SER A 18 -12.58 8.17 -0.30
CA SER A 18 -12.52 9.56 -0.79
C SER A 18 -11.32 10.33 -0.24
N ILE A 19 -10.22 9.63 0.02
CA ILE A 19 -9.00 10.28 0.50
C ILE A 19 -8.33 10.98 -0.67
N ASP A 20 -7.96 12.25 -0.45
CA ASP A 20 -7.32 13.05 -1.49
C ASP A 20 -5.94 12.43 -1.85
N PRO A 21 -5.74 12.03 -3.11
CA PRO A 21 -4.46 11.44 -3.51
C PRO A 21 -3.27 12.35 -3.23
N ALA A 22 -3.46 13.66 -3.23
CA ALA A 22 -2.37 14.59 -2.94
C ALA A 22 -1.86 14.46 -1.51
N ARG A 23 -2.65 13.90 -0.61
CA ARG A 23 -2.24 13.67 0.76
C ARG A 23 -1.44 12.39 0.94
N VAL A 24 -1.42 11.54 -0.08
CA VAL A 24 -0.77 10.23 -0.01
C VAL A 24 0.67 10.39 -0.49
N THR A 25 1.57 10.65 0.45
CA THR A 25 3.00 10.79 0.17
C THR A 25 3.77 9.81 1.03
N PRO A 26 5.01 9.48 0.67
CA PRO A 26 5.78 8.52 1.47
C PRO A 26 5.95 8.90 2.93
N GLU A 27 5.99 10.20 3.25
CA GLU A 27 6.16 10.68 4.61
C GLU A 27 4.87 10.67 5.42
N THR A 28 3.73 10.56 4.76
CA THR A 28 2.44 10.62 5.44
C THR A 28 2.22 9.35 6.25
N SER A 29 1.79 9.51 7.50
CA SER A 29 1.49 8.33 8.31
C SER A 29 0.14 7.74 7.88
N LEU A 30 0.04 6.41 8.00
CA LEU A 30 -1.22 5.74 7.70
C LEU A 30 -2.30 6.16 8.68
N GLU A 31 -1.92 6.50 9.91
CA GLU A 31 -2.85 6.99 10.90
C GLU A 31 -3.49 8.32 10.49
N GLU A 32 -2.68 9.22 9.90
CA GLU A 32 -3.19 10.48 9.39
C GLU A 32 -4.25 10.27 8.31
N LEU A 33 -4.08 9.23 7.53
CA LEU A 33 -5.02 8.90 6.46
C LEU A 33 -6.18 8.06 6.96
N ARG A 34 -6.23 7.80 8.27
CA ARG A 34 -7.27 6.99 8.91
C ARG A 34 -7.28 5.56 8.37
N VAL A 35 -6.10 5.07 8.02
CA VAL A 35 -5.95 3.68 7.59
C VAL A 35 -5.81 2.82 8.84
N ASP A 36 -6.92 2.26 9.30
CA ASP A 36 -6.91 1.37 10.45
C ASP A 36 -6.53 -0.05 10.01
N SER A 37 -6.58 -0.99 10.95
CA SER A 37 -6.16 -2.36 10.65
C SER A 37 -7.00 -3.02 9.56
N LEU A 38 -8.29 -2.75 9.53
CA LEU A 38 -9.17 -3.34 8.52
C LEU A 38 -8.87 -2.76 7.15
N LEU A 39 -8.75 -1.44 7.05
CA LEU A 39 -8.45 -0.82 5.77
C LEU A 39 -7.05 -1.20 5.29
N LEU A 40 -6.10 -1.29 6.22
CA LEU A 40 -4.75 -1.74 5.85
C LEU A 40 -4.80 -3.14 5.25
N LEU A 41 -5.58 -4.03 5.84
CA LEU A 41 -5.72 -5.39 5.31
C LEU A 41 -6.28 -5.36 3.88
N GLU A 42 -7.27 -4.51 3.64
CA GLU A 42 -7.84 -4.38 2.31
C GLU A 42 -6.82 -3.82 1.32
N VAL A 43 -5.99 -2.87 1.75
CA VAL A 43 -4.92 -2.34 0.92
C VAL A 43 -3.92 -3.44 0.54
N LEU A 44 -3.57 -4.29 1.51
CA LEU A 44 -2.65 -5.38 1.24
C LEU A 44 -3.24 -6.37 0.24
N PHE A 45 -4.52 -6.67 0.37
CA PHE A 45 -5.20 -7.55 -0.61
C PHE A 45 -5.21 -6.93 -2.00
N GLU A 46 -5.41 -5.62 -2.08
CA GLU A 46 -5.40 -4.94 -3.37
C GLU A 46 -4.03 -5.07 -4.05
N PHE A 47 -2.95 -4.87 -3.29
CA PHE A 47 -1.62 -5.04 -3.85
C PHE A 47 -1.34 -6.49 -4.25
N GLU A 48 -1.78 -7.45 -3.43
CA GLU A 48 -1.61 -8.86 -3.77
C GLU A 48 -2.28 -9.19 -5.10
N ASP A 49 -3.50 -8.68 -5.28
CA ASP A 49 -4.28 -8.96 -6.46
C ASP A 49 -3.68 -8.29 -7.70
N ARG A 50 -3.31 -7.02 -7.58
CA ARG A 50 -2.78 -6.27 -8.71
C ARG A 50 -1.40 -6.71 -9.14
N LEU A 51 -0.54 -7.04 -8.19
CA LEU A 51 0.85 -7.35 -8.46
C LEU A 51 1.15 -8.84 -8.50
N GLY A 52 0.17 -9.65 -8.14
CA GLY A 52 0.36 -11.09 -8.10
C GLY A 52 1.38 -11.54 -7.08
N ILE A 53 1.45 -10.84 -5.95
CA ILE A 53 2.38 -11.17 -4.87
C ILE A 53 1.62 -11.68 -3.66
N LYS A 54 2.35 -12.29 -2.73
CA LYS A 54 1.78 -12.69 -1.46
C LYS A 54 2.45 -11.92 -0.34
N ILE A 55 1.65 -11.27 0.49
CA ILE A 55 2.16 -10.50 1.61
C ILE A 55 1.92 -11.28 2.89
N PRO A 56 2.99 -11.69 3.59
CA PRO A 56 2.83 -12.44 4.86
C PRO A 56 2.02 -11.63 5.86
N ARG A 57 1.17 -12.31 6.61
CA ARG A 57 0.32 -11.64 7.61
C ARG A 57 1.07 -11.31 8.90
N ASP A 58 2.27 -11.86 9.07
CA ASP A 58 3.08 -11.61 10.25
C ASP A 58 4.11 -10.50 10.05
N ILE A 59 3.98 -9.72 9.00
CA ILE A 59 4.89 -8.59 8.77
C ILE A 59 4.68 -7.53 9.85
N ARG A 60 5.74 -6.74 10.10
CA ARG A 60 5.63 -5.62 11.01
C ARG A 60 4.67 -4.60 10.41
N ARG A 61 3.77 -4.08 11.23
CA ARG A 61 2.80 -3.12 10.77
C ARG A 61 3.50 -1.84 10.28
N PRO A 62 3.27 -1.43 9.03
CA PRO A 62 3.87 -0.18 8.53
C PRO A 62 3.24 1.02 9.23
N LYS A 63 4.03 2.05 9.47
CA LYS A 63 3.56 3.28 10.10
C LYS A 63 3.28 4.38 9.09
N THR A 64 4.08 4.42 8.02
CA THR A 64 3.93 5.45 6.99
C THR A 64 3.62 4.80 5.66
N VAL A 65 3.18 5.64 4.73
CA VAL A 65 2.97 5.19 3.35
C VAL A 65 4.27 4.61 2.79
N GLY A 66 5.40 5.27 3.07
CA GLY A 66 6.70 4.79 2.60
C GLY A 66 7.04 3.41 3.14
N ASP A 67 6.74 3.17 4.41
CA ASP A 67 6.98 1.84 5.00
C ASP A 67 6.18 0.76 4.26
N LEU A 68 4.93 1.05 3.97
CA LEU A 68 4.07 0.12 3.26
C LEU A 68 4.59 -0.15 1.85
N LEU A 69 4.95 0.91 1.14
CA LEU A 69 5.46 0.76 -0.22
C LEU A 69 6.77 0.01 -0.26
N GLU A 70 7.61 0.17 0.75
CA GLU A 70 8.87 -0.57 0.83
C GLU A 70 8.61 -2.06 0.94
N ILE A 71 7.64 -2.45 1.76
CA ILE A 71 7.27 -3.87 1.89
C ILE A 71 6.80 -4.42 0.54
N VAL A 72 5.92 -3.68 -0.13
CA VAL A 72 5.38 -4.10 -1.42
C VAL A 72 6.49 -4.21 -2.46
N ASP A 73 7.38 -3.22 -2.50
CA ASP A 73 8.47 -3.20 -3.48
C ASP A 73 9.42 -4.39 -3.30
N ARG A 74 9.73 -4.74 -2.06
CA ARG A 74 10.60 -5.89 -1.79
C ARG A 74 9.98 -7.19 -2.27
N LEU A 75 8.70 -7.36 -2.00
CA LEU A 75 8.00 -8.58 -2.41
C LEU A 75 7.86 -8.65 -3.93
N GLN A 76 7.61 -7.51 -4.56
CA GLN A 76 7.50 -7.45 -6.00
C GLN A 76 8.85 -7.74 -6.67
N ALA A 77 9.93 -7.22 -6.13
CA ALA A 77 11.26 -7.45 -6.68
C ALA A 77 11.66 -8.91 -6.57
N GLY A 78 11.31 -9.57 -5.47
CA GLY A 78 11.65 -10.97 -5.27
C GLY A 78 10.88 -11.93 -6.15
N LYS A 79 9.70 -11.51 -6.60
CA LYS A 79 8.81 -12.38 -7.34
C LYS A 79 9.33 -12.72 -8.74
N GLY A 80 9.99 -11.79 -9.38
CA GLY A 80 10.41 -11.96 -10.76
C GLY A 80 11.72 -12.70 -10.98
N VAL A 81 12.31 -13.21 -9.93
CA VAL A 81 13.64 -13.85 -10.00
C VAL A 81 13.55 -15.30 -10.41
#